data_e35320b28e030b6c1c81adbf834a3ea1
#
_entry.id   e35320b28e030b6c1c81adbf834a3ea1
#
_cell.length_a   1.000
_cell.length_b   1.000
_cell.length_c   1.000
_cell.angle_alpha   90.00
_cell.angle_beta   90.00
_cell.angle_gamma   90.00
#
_symmetry.space_group_name_H-M   'P 1'
#
loop_
_entity.id
_entity.type
_entity.pdbx_description
1 polymer ?
#
loop_
_entity_poly.entity_id
_entity_poly.type
_entity_poly.pdbx_seq_one_letter_code
_entity_poly.pdbx_strand_id
1 'polypeptide(L)'
;MNSFIALKFLAQLASPMGVFTAGLVAAAVLSLLRLRRTGRLVAALAIAQLIVFSLSPVSDALMLPLEDEARAAAAAAPACCYDAIVVLGGSVGPAVPPLRPDPELFDSSDRVWHAARLFHRGVAPRIVVSGGSYAVQSGNAPPSQTEAMAMRTFLLALGVPDDRIVMEGKSLNTIENMQETRALVGTERVALVTSGYHMPRALRLARRAGLNAEAFPTDWQVVPSASPWWESLTPSLGALAASGTAIREYLALAFDYRPVTAKP
;
A
#
# COMPACT_ATOMS: atom_id res chain seq x y z
N MET A 1 21.17 2.61 0.93
CA MET A 1 20.65 1.37 0.31
C MET A 1 20.50 0.24 1.34
N ASN A 2 21.47 -0.04 2.20
CA ASN A 2 21.44 -1.18 3.12
C ASN A 2 20.34 -1.10 4.22
N SER A 3 20.03 0.05 4.77
CA SER A 3 19.03 0.21 5.83
C SER A 3 17.59 -0.01 5.35
N PHE A 4 17.26 0.37 4.12
CA PHE A 4 15.94 0.18 3.52
C PHE A 4 15.66 -1.30 3.21
N ILE A 5 16.67 -2.02 2.68
CA ILE A 5 16.56 -3.46 2.42
C ILE A 5 16.41 -4.23 3.73
N ALA A 6 17.19 -3.87 4.76
CA ALA A 6 17.09 -4.47 6.08
C ALA A 6 15.70 -4.26 6.71
N LEU A 7 15.14 -3.06 6.58
CA LEU A 7 13.78 -2.76 7.09
C LEU A 7 12.71 -3.56 6.36
N LYS A 8 12.79 -3.67 5.03
CA LYS A 8 11.88 -4.51 4.24
C LYS A 8 11.98 -5.99 4.65
N PHE A 9 13.18 -6.49 4.86
CA PHE A 9 13.40 -7.86 5.31
C PHE A 9 12.81 -8.10 6.70
N LEU A 10 13.05 -7.19 7.65
CA LEU A 10 12.46 -7.26 9.00
C LEU A 10 10.93 -7.20 8.97
N ALA A 11 10.35 -6.34 8.14
CA ALA A 11 8.91 -6.27 7.96
C ALA A 11 8.33 -7.57 7.38
N GLN A 12 9.07 -8.22 6.47
CA GLN A 12 8.68 -9.51 5.91
C GLN A 12 8.75 -10.62 6.97
N LEU A 13 9.79 -10.63 7.81
CA LEU A 13 9.90 -11.58 8.94
C LEU A 13 8.82 -11.35 10.00
N ALA A 14 8.40 -10.12 10.22
CA ALA A 14 7.33 -9.78 11.16
C ALA A 14 5.92 -10.07 10.60
N SER A 15 5.78 -10.41 9.34
CA SER A 15 4.50 -10.85 8.76
C SER A 15 4.07 -12.20 9.37
N PRO A 16 2.76 -12.53 9.40
CA PRO A 16 2.29 -13.81 9.93
C PRO A 16 2.98 -15.02 9.28
N MET A 17 3.23 -14.95 7.97
CA MET A 17 3.95 -16.00 7.24
C MET A 17 5.44 -16.03 7.60
N GLY A 18 6.08 -14.87 7.81
CA GLY A 18 7.48 -14.79 8.23
C GLY A 18 7.68 -15.39 9.63
N VAL A 19 6.82 -15.04 10.58
CA VAL A 19 6.81 -15.59 11.94
C VAL A 19 6.58 -17.11 11.92
N PHE A 20 5.63 -17.58 11.11
CA PHE A 20 5.39 -19.02 10.92
C PHE A 20 6.64 -19.75 10.44
N THR A 21 7.26 -19.26 9.37
CA THR A 21 8.46 -19.87 8.78
C THR A 21 9.62 -19.87 9.77
N ALA A 22 9.88 -18.74 10.44
CA ALA A 22 10.92 -18.63 11.46
C ALA A 22 10.65 -19.57 12.65
N GLY A 23 9.39 -19.67 13.08
CA GLY A 23 8.97 -20.59 14.13
C GLY A 23 9.22 -22.07 13.79
N LEU A 24 8.91 -22.49 12.56
CA LEU A 24 9.19 -23.86 12.12
C LEU A 24 10.69 -24.15 12.05
N VAL A 25 11.50 -23.21 11.56
CA VAL A 25 12.97 -23.34 11.56
C VAL A 25 13.50 -23.46 12.98
N ALA A 26 13.03 -22.58 13.90
CA ALA A 26 13.42 -22.65 15.31
C ALA A 26 13.02 -23.99 15.95
N ALA A 27 11.82 -24.49 15.67
CA ALA A 27 11.34 -25.78 16.16
C ALA A 27 12.22 -26.96 15.67
N ALA A 28 12.63 -26.92 14.40
CA ALA A 28 13.53 -27.91 13.83
C ALA A 28 14.92 -27.88 14.51
N VAL A 29 15.50 -26.68 14.67
CA VAL A 29 16.80 -26.52 15.37
C VAL A 29 16.72 -27.02 16.80
N LEU A 30 15.68 -26.66 17.57
CA LEU A 30 15.47 -27.13 18.94
C LEU A 30 15.35 -28.67 19.00
N SER A 31 14.69 -29.27 18.01
CA SER A 31 14.57 -30.75 17.92
C SER A 31 15.90 -31.43 17.66
N LEU A 32 16.76 -30.85 16.81
CA LEU A 32 18.13 -31.31 16.55
C LEU A 32 19.01 -31.19 17.80
N LEU A 33 18.83 -30.13 18.59
CA LEU A 33 19.48 -29.91 19.89
C LEU A 33 18.91 -30.80 21.01
N ARG A 34 18.08 -31.79 20.68
CA ARG A 34 17.41 -32.73 21.61
C ARG A 34 16.37 -32.10 22.54
N LEU A 35 16.01 -30.81 22.35
CA LEU A 35 14.96 -30.11 23.07
C LEU A 35 13.58 -30.34 22.44
N ARG A 36 13.22 -31.58 22.22
CA ARG A 36 12.04 -31.98 21.43
C ARG A 36 10.70 -31.48 21.97
N ARG A 37 10.56 -31.32 23.31
CA ARG A 37 9.31 -30.78 23.90
C ARG A 37 9.15 -29.32 23.55
N THR A 38 10.21 -28.52 23.72
CA THR A 38 10.23 -27.10 23.37
C THR A 38 10.04 -26.88 21.87
N GLY A 39 10.71 -27.69 21.03
CA GLY A 39 10.54 -27.64 19.58
C GLY A 39 9.08 -27.88 19.15
N ARG A 40 8.40 -28.90 19.75
CA ARG A 40 6.97 -29.15 19.48
C ARG A 40 6.07 -27.99 19.92
N LEU A 41 6.34 -27.37 21.06
CA LEU A 41 5.58 -26.21 21.53
C LEU A 41 5.75 -25.03 20.57
N VAL A 42 6.98 -24.73 20.15
CA VAL A 42 7.25 -23.64 19.19
C VAL A 42 6.56 -23.90 17.84
N ALA A 43 6.58 -25.13 17.33
CA ALA A 43 5.86 -25.49 16.12
C ALA A 43 4.34 -25.30 16.27
N ALA A 44 3.77 -25.76 17.39
CA ALA A 44 2.34 -25.62 17.67
C ALA A 44 1.93 -24.13 17.75
N LEU A 45 2.74 -23.28 18.41
CA LEU A 45 2.49 -21.83 18.47
C LEU A 45 2.59 -21.17 17.09
N ALA A 46 3.58 -21.58 16.26
CA ALA A 46 3.72 -21.07 14.90
C ALA A 46 2.52 -21.43 14.02
N ILE A 47 1.99 -22.65 14.14
CA ILE A 47 0.77 -23.06 13.44
C ILE A 47 -0.45 -22.30 13.98
N ALA A 48 -0.61 -22.22 15.29
CA ALA A 48 -1.75 -21.54 15.91
C ALA A 48 -1.83 -20.08 15.51
N GLN A 49 -0.70 -19.33 15.55
CA GLN A 49 -0.69 -17.93 15.12
C GLN A 49 -1.06 -17.79 13.63
N LEU A 50 -0.59 -18.69 12.74
CA LEU A 50 -0.94 -18.62 11.32
C LEU A 50 -2.46 -18.80 11.13
N ILE A 51 -3.08 -19.76 11.84
CA ILE A 51 -4.53 -19.96 11.83
C ILE A 51 -5.25 -18.70 12.33
N VAL A 52 -4.82 -18.14 13.46
CA VAL A 52 -5.45 -16.96 14.05
C VAL A 52 -5.43 -15.77 13.09
N PHE A 53 -4.28 -15.48 12.47
CA PHE A 53 -4.16 -14.39 11.49
C PHE A 53 -4.82 -14.68 10.14
N SER A 54 -5.29 -15.92 9.90
CA SER A 54 -6.08 -16.29 8.73
C SER A 54 -7.58 -16.14 8.94
N LEU A 55 -8.04 -15.73 10.12
CA LEU A 55 -9.46 -15.52 10.43
C LEU A 55 -9.88 -14.07 10.11
N SER A 56 -11.02 -13.91 9.43
CA SER A 56 -11.56 -12.58 9.10
C SER A 56 -11.75 -11.67 10.31
N PRO A 57 -12.27 -12.09 11.47
CA PRO A 57 -12.40 -11.22 12.63
C PRO A 57 -11.06 -10.65 13.12
N VAL A 58 -9.96 -11.38 12.93
CA VAL A 58 -8.62 -10.92 13.32
C VAL A 58 -8.07 -9.92 12.30
N SER A 59 -8.19 -10.22 11.02
CA SER A 59 -7.79 -9.28 9.97
C SER A 59 -8.58 -7.98 10.03
N ASP A 60 -9.89 -8.06 10.26
CA ASP A 60 -10.78 -6.90 10.36
C ASP A 60 -10.44 -6.06 11.60
N ALA A 61 -10.20 -6.68 12.74
CA ALA A 61 -9.77 -5.97 13.96
C ALA A 61 -8.44 -5.23 13.80
N LEU A 62 -7.54 -5.74 12.96
CA LEU A 62 -6.27 -5.07 12.63
C LEU A 62 -6.46 -3.96 11.60
N MET A 63 -7.32 -4.16 10.62
CA MET A 63 -7.51 -3.25 9.48
C MET A 63 -8.41 -2.06 9.84
N LEU A 64 -9.48 -2.32 10.60
CA LEU A 64 -10.53 -1.34 10.91
C LEU A 64 -10.00 -0.03 11.53
N PRO A 65 -9.06 -0.01 12.50
CA PRO A 65 -8.57 1.25 13.06
C PRO A 65 -7.85 2.13 12.02
N LEU A 66 -7.14 1.52 11.05
CA LEU A 66 -6.48 2.25 9.97
C LEU A 66 -7.53 2.88 9.04
N GLU A 67 -8.55 2.12 8.70
CA GLU A 67 -9.63 2.60 7.83
C GLU A 67 -10.54 3.61 8.51
N ASP A 68 -10.78 3.49 9.82
CA ASP A 68 -11.56 4.48 10.58
C ASP A 68 -10.83 5.83 10.65
N GLU A 69 -9.49 5.84 10.84
CA GLU A 69 -8.70 7.07 10.73
C GLU A 69 -8.82 7.68 9.32
N ALA A 70 -8.81 6.84 8.27
CA ALA A 70 -9.00 7.29 6.90
C ALA A 70 -10.40 7.85 6.64
N ARG A 71 -11.46 7.19 7.18
CA ARG A 71 -12.85 7.68 7.09
C ARG A 71 -13.01 9.03 7.78
N ALA A 72 -12.44 9.17 8.97
CA ALA A 72 -12.47 10.44 9.72
C ALA A 72 -11.75 11.56 8.95
N ALA A 73 -10.57 11.27 8.37
CA ALA A 73 -9.84 12.23 7.55
C ALA A 73 -10.61 12.63 6.28
N ALA A 74 -11.25 11.66 5.62
CA ALA A 74 -12.08 11.91 4.44
C ALA A 74 -13.34 12.75 4.76
N ALA A 75 -13.97 12.49 5.91
CA ALA A 75 -15.14 13.25 6.34
C ALA A 75 -14.81 14.73 6.67
N ALA A 76 -13.56 14.99 7.07
CA ALA A 76 -13.08 16.36 7.32
C ALA A 76 -12.64 17.08 6.03
N ALA A 77 -12.39 16.35 4.93
CA ALA A 77 -11.94 16.92 3.68
C ALA A 77 -13.12 17.62 2.95
N PRO A 78 -12.96 18.86 2.47
CA PRO A 78 -13.95 19.50 1.61
C PRO A 78 -14.19 18.72 0.32
N ALA A 79 -15.44 18.72 -0.15
CA ALA A 79 -15.83 17.97 -1.35
C ALA A 79 -15.19 18.49 -2.65
N CYS A 80 -14.79 19.72 -2.71
CA CYS A 80 -14.03 20.42 -3.76
C CYS A 80 -13.22 21.55 -3.10
N CYS A 81 -12.51 22.36 -3.70
CA CYS A 81 -11.95 22.43 -5.02
C CYS A 81 -10.44 22.28 -4.83
N TYR A 82 -9.86 21.36 -5.53
CA TYR A 82 -8.45 21.01 -5.46
C TYR A 82 -7.77 21.41 -6.76
N ASP A 83 -6.47 21.63 -6.70
CA ASP A 83 -5.67 21.98 -7.87
C ASP A 83 -5.27 20.72 -8.65
N ALA A 84 -5.13 19.59 -7.95
CA ALA A 84 -4.84 18.30 -8.56
C ALA A 84 -5.41 17.13 -7.73
N ILE A 85 -5.68 16.01 -8.40
CA ILE A 85 -5.88 14.70 -7.77
C ILE A 85 -4.53 13.97 -7.84
N VAL A 86 -4.01 13.50 -6.71
CA VAL A 86 -2.75 12.73 -6.65
C VAL A 86 -3.07 11.26 -6.37
N VAL A 87 -2.64 10.38 -7.26
CA VAL A 87 -2.85 8.93 -7.13
C VAL A 87 -1.52 8.24 -6.81
N LEU A 88 -1.49 7.53 -5.68
CA LEU A 88 -0.31 6.77 -5.29
C LEU A 88 -0.28 5.40 -5.97
N GLY A 89 0.91 4.98 -6.36
CA GLY A 89 1.19 3.66 -6.91
C GLY A 89 0.94 2.49 -5.96
N GLY A 90 1.21 1.28 -6.43
CA GLY A 90 0.86 0.01 -5.78
C GLY A 90 -0.48 -0.54 -6.26
N SER A 91 -0.98 -0.08 -7.41
CA SER A 91 -2.33 -0.35 -7.91
C SER A 91 -2.37 -1.09 -9.24
N VAL A 92 -1.36 -0.94 -10.08
CA VAL A 92 -1.31 -1.49 -11.43
C VAL A 92 0.08 -1.98 -11.80
N GLY A 93 0.15 -2.94 -12.72
CA GLY A 93 1.41 -3.43 -13.28
C GLY A 93 1.68 -2.83 -14.66
N PRO A 94 2.91 -2.40 -14.97
CA PRO A 94 3.25 -1.93 -16.30
C PRO A 94 3.26 -3.06 -17.32
N ALA A 95 3.11 -2.72 -18.60
CA ALA A 95 3.40 -3.66 -19.68
C ALA A 95 4.87 -4.09 -19.66
N VAL A 96 5.14 -5.40 -19.86
CA VAL A 96 6.48 -6.01 -19.91
C VAL A 96 6.51 -7.00 -21.07
N PRO A 97 6.50 -6.54 -22.34
CA PRO A 97 6.53 -7.44 -23.49
C PRO A 97 7.80 -8.31 -23.52
N PRO A 98 7.73 -9.58 -24.01
CA PRO A 98 6.53 -10.26 -24.53
C PRO A 98 5.68 -10.94 -23.44
N LEU A 99 6.13 -10.95 -22.17
CA LEU A 99 5.49 -11.71 -21.07
C LEU A 99 4.14 -11.12 -20.66
N ARG A 100 4.04 -9.79 -20.64
CA ARG A 100 2.83 -9.05 -20.34
C ARG A 100 2.74 -7.88 -21.33
N PRO A 101 2.01 -8.08 -22.45
CA PRO A 101 1.98 -7.08 -23.53
C PRO A 101 1.27 -5.79 -23.12
N ASP A 102 0.25 -5.87 -22.25
CA ASP A 102 -0.55 -4.76 -21.77
C ASP A 102 -0.38 -4.53 -20.28
N PRO A 103 -0.65 -3.31 -19.75
CA PRO A 103 -0.73 -3.08 -18.32
C PRO A 103 -1.84 -3.91 -17.66
N GLU A 104 -1.66 -4.30 -16.40
CA GLU A 104 -2.63 -5.10 -15.65
C GLU A 104 -3.09 -4.39 -14.38
N LEU A 105 -4.35 -4.63 -13.99
CA LEU A 105 -4.93 -4.20 -12.74
C LEU A 105 -4.54 -5.15 -11.61
N PHE A 106 -4.09 -4.60 -10.49
CA PHE A 106 -3.79 -5.33 -9.25
C PHE A 106 -4.85 -5.06 -8.18
N ASP A 107 -4.71 -5.65 -7.01
CA ASP A 107 -5.71 -5.60 -5.93
C ASP A 107 -6.16 -4.18 -5.56
N SER A 108 -5.25 -3.19 -5.59
CA SER A 108 -5.56 -1.79 -5.27
C SER A 108 -5.89 -0.92 -6.48
N SER A 109 -6.32 -1.50 -7.60
CA SER A 109 -6.68 -0.80 -8.85
C SER A 109 -7.84 0.19 -8.70
N ASP A 110 -8.66 0.03 -7.67
CA ASP A 110 -9.69 0.99 -7.26
C ASP A 110 -9.18 2.43 -7.16
N ARG A 111 -7.88 2.63 -6.88
CA ARG A 111 -7.27 3.96 -6.83
C ARG A 111 -7.36 4.69 -8.16
N VAL A 112 -7.05 4.02 -9.26
CA VAL A 112 -7.11 4.60 -10.61
C VAL A 112 -8.56 4.90 -11.00
N TRP A 113 -9.46 3.95 -10.75
CA TRP A 113 -10.89 4.13 -10.97
C TRP A 113 -11.45 5.30 -10.17
N HIS A 114 -11.12 5.38 -8.88
CA HIS A 114 -11.59 6.43 -8.00
C HIS A 114 -11.09 7.82 -8.46
N ALA A 115 -9.83 7.93 -8.85
CA ALA A 115 -9.26 9.16 -9.38
C ALA A 115 -9.97 9.65 -10.65
N ALA A 116 -10.24 8.75 -11.61
CA ALA A 116 -11.01 9.09 -12.81
C ALA A 116 -12.41 9.59 -12.45
N ARG A 117 -13.11 8.94 -11.50
CA ARG A 117 -14.41 9.40 -11.00
C ARG A 117 -14.36 10.79 -10.37
N LEU A 118 -13.35 11.08 -9.56
CA LEU A 118 -13.14 12.39 -8.95
C LEU A 118 -12.91 13.46 -10.02
N PHE A 119 -12.10 13.15 -11.04
CA PHE A 119 -11.84 14.04 -12.16
C PHE A 119 -13.14 14.36 -12.92
N HIS A 120 -13.92 13.36 -13.30
CA HIS A 120 -15.19 13.56 -14.00
C HIS A 120 -16.25 14.29 -13.17
N ARG A 121 -16.12 14.26 -11.84
CA ARG A 121 -16.96 15.04 -10.91
C ARG A 121 -16.45 16.47 -10.72
N GLY A 122 -15.37 16.86 -11.36
CA GLY A 122 -14.81 18.21 -11.29
C GLY A 122 -14.12 18.54 -9.96
N VAL A 123 -13.67 17.53 -9.19
CA VAL A 123 -12.97 17.76 -7.91
C VAL A 123 -11.65 18.51 -8.12
N ALA A 124 -10.95 18.24 -9.23
CA ALA A 124 -9.76 18.96 -9.66
C ALA A 124 -9.59 18.92 -11.19
N PRO A 125 -8.86 19.89 -11.79
CA PRO A 125 -8.71 20.00 -13.25
C PRO A 125 -7.69 19.00 -13.86
N ARG A 126 -6.89 18.31 -13.03
CA ARG A 126 -5.85 17.37 -13.49
C ARG A 126 -5.59 16.25 -12.48
N ILE A 127 -4.98 15.18 -12.99
CA ILE A 127 -4.53 14.03 -12.17
C ILE A 127 -3.01 13.93 -12.22
N VAL A 128 -2.37 13.76 -11.08
CA VAL A 128 -0.96 13.42 -10.95
C VAL A 128 -0.88 11.95 -10.52
N VAL A 129 -0.26 11.11 -11.33
CA VAL A 129 -0.02 9.70 -11.02
C VAL A 129 1.42 9.52 -10.57
N SER A 130 1.63 8.97 -9.36
CA SER A 130 2.95 8.84 -8.76
C SER A 130 3.29 7.38 -8.51
N GLY A 131 4.30 6.88 -9.25
CA GLY A 131 4.78 5.51 -9.13
C GLY A 131 5.84 5.18 -10.15
N GLY A 132 7.06 4.93 -9.70
CA GLY A 132 8.20 4.54 -10.52
C GLY A 132 8.34 3.03 -10.68
N SER A 133 9.53 2.62 -11.09
CA SER A 133 9.92 1.21 -11.23
C SER A 133 11.40 1.06 -10.93
N TYR A 134 11.74 0.10 -10.07
CA TYR A 134 13.14 -0.21 -9.77
C TYR A 134 13.91 -0.65 -11.03
N ALA A 135 13.28 -1.41 -11.91
CA ALA A 135 13.88 -1.87 -13.16
C ALA A 135 14.23 -0.69 -14.10
N VAL A 136 13.36 0.32 -14.15
CA VAL A 136 13.61 1.54 -14.93
C VAL A 136 14.75 2.36 -14.32
N GLN A 137 14.74 2.57 -13.01
CA GLN A 137 15.79 3.33 -12.33
C GLN A 137 17.17 2.68 -12.40
N SER A 138 17.22 1.34 -12.40
CA SER A 138 18.48 0.59 -12.56
C SER A 138 18.95 0.46 -14.01
N GLY A 139 18.22 1.02 -14.98
CA GLY A 139 18.55 0.92 -16.41
C GLY A 139 18.21 -0.43 -17.06
N ASN A 140 17.52 -1.31 -16.34
CA ASN A 140 17.16 -2.65 -16.82
C ASN A 140 15.81 -2.69 -17.56
N ALA A 141 15.10 -1.56 -17.64
CA ALA A 141 13.82 -1.45 -18.32
C ALA A 141 13.62 -0.04 -18.92
N PRO A 142 12.83 0.09 -19.99
CA PRO A 142 12.52 1.39 -20.58
C PRO A 142 11.57 2.22 -19.69
N PRO A 143 11.57 3.57 -19.83
CA PRO A 143 10.68 4.46 -19.07
C PRO A 143 9.19 4.13 -19.18
N SER A 144 8.77 3.44 -20.25
CA SER A 144 7.39 2.95 -20.43
C SER A 144 6.98 1.89 -19.39
N GLN A 145 7.93 1.28 -18.69
CA GLN A 145 7.68 0.26 -17.65
C GLN A 145 7.62 0.85 -16.24
N THR A 146 7.19 2.10 -16.09
CA THR A 146 6.84 2.69 -14.79
C THR A 146 5.37 2.43 -14.47
N GLU A 147 5.04 2.38 -13.19
CA GLU A 147 3.65 2.28 -12.78
C GLU A 147 2.84 3.54 -13.16
N ALA A 148 3.45 4.72 -13.10
CA ALA A 148 2.83 5.96 -13.57
C ALA A 148 2.37 5.87 -15.03
N MET A 149 3.16 5.23 -15.91
CA MET A 149 2.77 5.00 -17.30
C MET A 149 1.58 4.04 -17.40
N ALA A 150 1.56 2.97 -16.61
CA ALA A 150 0.43 2.05 -16.56
C ALA A 150 -0.86 2.74 -16.07
N MET A 151 -0.77 3.53 -14.98
CA MET A 151 -1.90 4.32 -14.49
C MET A 151 -2.41 5.30 -15.54
N ARG A 152 -1.52 5.99 -16.26
CA ARG A 152 -1.89 6.87 -17.38
C ARG A 152 -2.67 6.12 -18.46
N THR A 153 -2.22 4.93 -18.86
CA THR A 153 -2.92 4.10 -19.85
C THR A 153 -4.35 3.79 -19.43
N PHE A 154 -4.57 3.41 -18.18
CA PHE A 154 -5.92 3.17 -17.66
C PHE A 154 -6.76 4.46 -17.56
N LEU A 155 -6.18 5.58 -17.13
CA LEU A 155 -6.90 6.86 -17.07
C LEU A 155 -7.36 7.34 -18.45
N LEU A 156 -6.52 7.18 -19.47
CA LEU A 156 -6.91 7.46 -20.87
C LEU A 156 -8.10 6.59 -21.31
N ALA A 157 -8.06 5.29 -21.02
CA ALA A 157 -9.15 4.38 -21.30
C ALA A 157 -10.44 4.73 -20.52
N LEU A 158 -10.31 5.36 -19.36
CA LEU A 158 -11.43 5.88 -18.58
C LEU A 158 -11.88 7.29 -19.00
N GLY A 159 -11.38 7.81 -20.11
CA GLY A 159 -11.81 9.08 -20.72
C GLY A 159 -11.19 10.33 -20.08
N VAL A 160 -10.12 10.21 -19.31
CA VAL A 160 -9.36 11.38 -18.83
C VAL A 160 -8.47 11.88 -19.97
N PRO A 161 -8.55 13.16 -20.38
CA PRO A 161 -7.71 13.70 -21.46
C PRO A 161 -6.22 13.64 -21.10
N ASP A 162 -5.38 13.38 -22.10
CA ASP A 162 -3.94 13.20 -21.90
C ASP A 162 -3.24 14.44 -21.33
N ASP A 163 -3.65 15.63 -21.77
CA ASP A 163 -3.16 16.92 -21.27
C ASP A 163 -3.54 17.20 -19.80
N ARG A 164 -4.40 16.37 -19.22
CA ARG A 164 -4.83 16.44 -17.82
C ARG A 164 -4.14 15.40 -16.92
N ILE A 165 -3.24 14.60 -17.46
CA ILE A 165 -2.51 13.58 -16.71
C ILE A 165 -1.04 13.97 -16.61
N VAL A 166 -0.55 14.16 -15.40
CA VAL A 166 0.86 14.42 -15.09
C VAL A 166 1.48 13.19 -14.47
N MET A 167 2.61 12.73 -14.99
CA MET A 167 3.28 11.53 -14.49
C MET A 167 4.49 11.87 -13.62
N GLU A 168 4.54 11.25 -12.44
CA GLU A 168 5.72 11.11 -11.60
C GLU A 168 6.17 9.63 -11.65
N GLY A 169 7.27 9.33 -12.27
CA GLY A 169 7.76 7.96 -12.51
C GLY A 169 9.12 7.65 -11.86
N LYS A 170 9.59 8.45 -10.91
CA LYS A 170 10.92 8.27 -10.28
C LYS A 170 10.85 7.57 -8.93
N SER A 171 9.77 7.74 -8.21
CA SER A 171 9.62 7.26 -6.83
C SER A 171 9.57 5.73 -6.73
N LEU A 172 10.25 5.17 -5.73
CA LEU A 172 10.29 3.72 -5.45
C LEU A 172 9.62 3.35 -4.13
N ASN A 173 9.16 4.33 -3.38
CA ASN A 173 8.50 4.15 -2.08
C ASN A 173 7.63 5.37 -1.77
N THR A 174 6.78 5.26 -0.74
CA THR A 174 5.81 6.30 -0.38
C THR A 174 6.47 7.63 0.05
N ILE A 175 7.66 7.59 0.67
CA ILE A 175 8.38 8.81 1.04
C ILE A 175 8.78 9.58 -0.22
N GLU A 176 9.38 8.89 -1.18
CA GLU A 176 9.76 9.45 -2.47
C GLU A 176 8.53 9.92 -3.26
N ASN A 177 7.43 9.15 -3.27
CA ASN A 177 6.17 9.58 -3.90
C ASN A 177 5.76 10.96 -3.39
N MET A 178 5.78 11.20 -2.07
CA MET A 178 5.40 12.49 -1.49
C MET A 178 6.37 13.61 -1.86
N GLN A 179 7.69 13.33 -1.85
CA GLN A 179 8.73 14.30 -2.18
C GLN A 179 8.68 14.70 -3.65
N GLU A 180 8.64 13.73 -4.56
CA GLU A 180 8.59 13.96 -6.00
C GLU A 180 7.25 14.62 -6.41
N THR A 181 6.12 14.18 -5.83
CA THR A 181 4.84 14.85 -6.04
C THR A 181 4.89 16.30 -5.56
N ARG A 182 5.46 16.57 -4.37
CA ARG A 182 5.60 17.94 -3.85
C ARG A 182 6.43 18.82 -4.78
N ALA A 183 7.48 18.27 -5.41
CA ALA A 183 8.28 18.98 -6.39
C ALA A 183 7.49 19.35 -7.66
N LEU A 184 6.52 18.54 -8.06
CA LEU A 184 5.65 18.77 -9.22
C LEU A 184 4.51 19.75 -8.96
N VAL A 185 3.85 19.63 -7.79
CA VAL A 185 2.62 20.42 -7.50
C VAL A 185 2.88 21.67 -6.65
N GLY A 186 4.08 21.81 -6.07
CA GLY A 186 4.40 22.97 -5.26
C GLY A 186 3.49 23.11 -4.05
N THR A 187 2.88 24.28 -3.84
CA THR A 187 2.00 24.60 -2.71
C THR A 187 0.54 24.30 -2.98
N GLU A 188 0.22 23.71 -4.12
CA GLU A 188 -1.15 23.35 -4.52
C GLU A 188 -1.84 22.48 -3.48
N ARG A 189 -3.15 22.62 -3.39
CA ARG A 189 -4.01 21.79 -2.57
C ARG A 189 -4.42 20.55 -3.37
N VAL A 190 -4.10 19.37 -2.86
CA VAL A 190 -4.31 18.13 -3.61
C VAL A 190 -5.27 17.17 -2.91
N ALA A 191 -6.13 16.51 -3.73
CA ALA A 191 -6.93 15.38 -3.31
C ALA A 191 -6.07 14.12 -3.41
N LEU A 192 -5.63 13.57 -2.28
CA LEU A 192 -4.75 12.39 -2.23
C LEU A 192 -5.56 11.10 -2.27
N VAL A 193 -5.34 10.28 -3.30
CA VAL A 193 -6.03 9.01 -3.52
C VAL A 193 -5.09 7.85 -3.23
N THR A 194 -5.49 7.00 -2.29
CA THR A 194 -4.86 5.71 -1.98
C THR A 194 -5.84 4.81 -1.24
N SER A 195 -5.45 3.57 -0.92
CA SER A 195 -6.28 2.64 -0.14
C SER A 195 -6.54 3.15 1.27
N GLY A 196 -7.73 2.84 1.82
CA GLY A 196 -8.16 3.28 3.15
C GLY A 196 -7.12 2.96 4.23
N TYR A 197 -6.67 1.72 4.29
CA TYR A 197 -5.66 1.27 5.27
C TYR A 197 -4.31 2.00 5.15
N HIS A 198 -3.97 2.47 3.96
CA HIS A 198 -2.70 3.18 3.67
C HIS A 198 -2.79 4.68 3.92
N MET A 199 -4.00 5.26 3.90
CA MET A 199 -4.24 6.71 3.97
C MET A 199 -3.64 7.38 5.22
N PRO A 200 -3.72 6.83 6.44
CA PRO A 200 -3.12 7.44 7.62
C PRO A 200 -1.61 7.68 7.44
N ARG A 201 -0.88 6.70 6.92
CA ARG A 201 0.55 6.82 6.66
C ARG A 201 0.85 7.80 5.52
N ALA A 202 0.09 7.72 4.45
CA ALA A 202 0.25 8.61 3.29
C ALA A 202 0.08 10.09 3.70
N LEU A 203 -0.94 10.44 4.49
CA LEU A 203 -1.13 11.81 4.99
C LEU A 203 -0.03 12.28 5.93
N ARG A 204 0.51 11.39 6.79
CA ARG A 204 1.65 11.73 7.65
C ARG A 204 2.91 12.04 6.83
N LEU A 205 3.18 11.25 5.80
CA LEU A 205 4.30 11.46 4.90
C LEU A 205 4.10 12.70 4.01
N ALA A 206 2.87 12.94 3.53
CA ALA A 206 2.52 14.15 2.79
C ALA A 206 2.81 15.41 3.61
N ARG A 207 2.34 15.46 4.87
CA ARG A 207 2.65 16.58 5.78
C ARG A 207 4.15 16.79 5.98
N ARG A 208 4.93 15.71 6.14
CA ARG A 208 6.41 15.79 6.27
C ARG A 208 7.10 16.33 5.02
N ALA A 209 6.58 15.99 3.85
CA ALA A 209 7.08 16.50 2.57
C ALA A 209 6.61 17.95 2.29
N GLY A 210 5.76 18.53 3.14
CA GLY A 210 5.17 19.83 2.92
C GLY A 210 4.10 19.84 1.82
N LEU A 211 3.55 18.67 1.47
CA LEU A 211 2.45 18.54 0.52
C LEU A 211 1.12 18.86 1.20
N ASN A 212 0.36 19.79 0.62
CA ASN A 212 -0.96 20.18 1.12
C ASN A 212 -2.03 19.19 0.62
N ALA A 213 -2.12 18.04 1.28
CA ALA A 213 -2.91 16.91 0.85
C ALA A 213 -4.09 16.62 1.79
N GLU A 214 -5.25 16.36 1.20
CA GLU A 214 -6.48 15.95 1.87
C GLU A 214 -6.89 14.53 1.43
N ALA A 215 -7.57 13.79 2.32
CA ALA A 215 -7.86 12.39 2.15
C ALA A 215 -9.01 12.11 1.17
N PHE A 216 -8.74 11.30 0.15
CA PHE A 216 -9.74 10.71 -0.74
C PHE A 216 -9.52 9.19 -0.85
N PRO A 217 -9.76 8.46 0.27
CA PRO A 217 -9.50 7.02 0.31
C PRO A 217 -10.47 6.21 -0.54
N THR A 218 -9.99 5.05 -0.98
CA THR A 218 -10.75 4.02 -1.69
C THR A 218 -10.23 2.65 -1.26
N ASP A 219 -10.60 1.56 -1.95
CA ASP A 219 -10.08 0.22 -1.69
C ASP A 219 -10.22 -0.17 -0.20
N TRP A 220 -11.48 -0.19 0.26
CA TRP A 220 -11.84 -0.54 1.63
C TRP A 220 -11.82 -2.06 1.80
N GLN A 221 -11.06 -2.54 2.77
CA GLN A 221 -10.90 -3.97 3.03
C GLN A 221 -11.97 -4.50 4.00
N VAL A 222 -12.39 -3.65 4.96
CA VAL A 222 -13.41 -4.02 5.93
C VAL A 222 -14.76 -3.46 5.50
N VAL A 223 -15.60 -4.35 4.98
CA VAL A 223 -16.96 -4.04 4.59
C VAL A 223 -17.92 -5.05 5.26
N PRO A 224 -19.13 -4.61 5.70
CA PRO A 224 -20.11 -5.53 6.24
C PRO A 224 -20.42 -6.65 5.25
N SER A 225 -20.30 -7.90 5.68
CA SER A 225 -20.63 -9.07 4.87
C SER A 225 -21.97 -9.66 5.32
N ALA A 226 -22.77 -10.08 4.34
CA ALA A 226 -23.99 -10.86 4.58
C ALA A 226 -23.72 -12.38 4.74
N SER A 227 -22.45 -12.78 4.72
CA SER A 227 -22.05 -14.19 4.87
C SER A 227 -22.42 -14.74 6.24
N PRO A 228 -22.70 -16.06 6.34
CA PRO A 228 -22.93 -16.71 7.61
C PRO A 228 -21.73 -16.54 8.57
N TRP A 229 -22.00 -16.38 9.86
CA TRP A 229 -20.98 -16.11 10.88
C TRP A 229 -19.84 -17.15 10.92
N TRP A 230 -20.12 -18.42 10.60
CA TRP A 230 -19.12 -19.49 10.60
C TRP A 230 -18.09 -19.35 9.44
N GLU A 231 -18.45 -18.70 8.32
CA GLU A 231 -17.50 -18.40 7.26
C GLU A 231 -16.37 -17.49 7.75
N SER A 232 -16.69 -16.52 8.60
CA SER A 232 -15.68 -15.61 9.16
C SER A 232 -14.67 -16.33 10.08
N LEU A 233 -15.05 -17.49 10.63
CA LEU A 233 -14.19 -18.35 11.46
C LEU A 233 -13.45 -19.41 10.64
N THR A 234 -13.63 -19.44 9.32
CA THR A 234 -12.89 -20.33 8.43
C THR A 234 -11.59 -19.64 7.99
N PRO A 235 -10.43 -20.27 8.22
CA PRO A 235 -9.16 -19.69 7.78
C PRO A 235 -9.12 -19.44 6.27
N SER A 236 -8.72 -18.24 5.86
CA SER A 236 -8.66 -17.84 4.46
C SER A 236 -7.33 -17.14 4.12
N LEU A 237 -6.90 -17.29 2.86
CA LEU A 237 -5.72 -16.59 2.35
C LEU A 237 -5.94 -15.08 2.30
N GLY A 238 -7.17 -14.63 2.02
CA GLY A 238 -7.52 -13.21 2.01
C GLY A 238 -7.32 -12.56 3.38
N ALA A 239 -7.85 -13.18 4.46
CA ALA A 239 -7.68 -12.69 5.81
C ALA A 239 -6.20 -12.70 6.25
N LEU A 240 -5.43 -13.73 5.87
CA LEU A 240 -4.00 -13.80 6.15
C LEU A 240 -3.24 -12.67 5.45
N ALA A 241 -3.54 -12.39 4.18
CA ALA A 241 -2.94 -11.31 3.41
C ALA A 241 -3.30 -9.93 4.01
N ALA A 242 -4.56 -9.71 4.37
CA ALA A 242 -5.05 -8.49 5.01
C ALA A 242 -4.37 -8.26 6.37
N SER A 243 -4.27 -9.30 7.23
CA SER A 243 -3.53 -9.24 8.49
C SER A 243 -2.06 -8.84 8.28
N GLY A 244 -1.40 -9.45 7.30
CA GLY A 244 -0.02 -9.12 6.93
C GLY A 244 0.13 -7.69 6.42
N THR A 245 -0.84 -7.17 5.69
CA THR A 245 -0.87 -5.80 5.20
C THR A 245 -1.05 -4.80 6.34
N ALA A 246 -2.00 -5.04 7.25
CA ALA A 246 -2.22 -4.19 8.41
C ALA A 246 -0.97 -4.14 9.32
N ILE A 247 -0.34 -5.29 9.62
CA ILE A 247 0.90 -5.35 10.41
C ILE A 247 2.02 -4.55 9.72
N ARG A 248 2.18 -4.65 8.42
CA ARG A 248 3.18 -3.85 7.67
C ARG A 248 2.91 -2.34 7.77
N GLU A 249 1.65 -1.92 7.69
CA GLU A 249 1.30 -0.50 7.85
C GLU A 249 1.58 0.00 9.28
N TYR A 250 1.25 -0.76 10.33
CA TYR A 250 1.59 -0.40 11.70
C TYR A 250 3.10 -0.30 11.93
N LEU A 251 3.86 -1.24 11.41
CA LEU A 251 5.33 -1.18 11.48
C LEU A 251 5.86 0.04 10.72
N ALA A 252 5.38 0.30 9.51
CA ALA A 252 5.79 1.47 8.74
C ALA A 252 5.43 2.77 9.48
N LEU A 253 4.24 2.88 10.05
CA LEU A 253 3.84 4.02 10.86
C LEU A 253 4.79 4.24 12.05
N ALA A 254 5.21 3.18 12.73
CA ALA A 254 6.14 3.25 13.85
C ALA A 254 7.57 3.65 13.44
N PHE A 255 8.04 3.16 12.28
CA PHE A 255 9.39 3.44 11.80
C PHE A 255 9.51 4.77 11.04
N ASP A 256 8.48 5.17 10.29
CA ASP A 256 8.44 6.45 9.59
C ASP A 256 8.39 7.63 10.58
N TYR A 257 8.14 7.36 11.87
CA TYR A 257 8.14 8.38 12.94
C TYR A 257 9.57 8.88 13.31
N ARG A 258 10.63 8.24 12.81
CA ARG A 258 11.99 8.73 13.06
C ARG A 258 12.20 10.03 12.30
N PRO A 259 12.72 11.09 12.95
CA PRO A 259 13.05 12.33 12.25
C PRO A 259 14.06 12.00 11.15
N VAL A 260 13.76 12.45 9.93
CA VAL A 260 14.75 12.46 8.85
C VAL A 260 15.85 13.40 9.34
N THR A 261 16.95 12.85 9.84
CA THR A 261 18.16 13.65 10.05
C THR A 261 18.55 14.16 8.66
N ALA A 262 18.44 15.48 8.47
CA ALA A 262 18.91 16.12 7.27
C ALA A 262 20.34 15.60 7.00
N LYS A 263 20.56 15.01 5.82
CA LYS A 263 21.91 14.76 5.35
C LYS A 263 22.62 16.11 5.27
N PRO A 264 23.84 16.22 5.84
CA PRO A 264 24.63 17.44 5.74
C PRO A 264 24.95 17.79 4.29
#